data_2fb0fab372c04d84d68d17dd22c42350
#
_entry.id   2fb0fab372c04d84d68d17dd22c42350
#
_cell.length_a   1.000
_cell.length_b   1.000
_cell.length_c   1.000
_cell.angle_alpha   90.00
_cell.angle_beta   90.00
_cell.angle_gamma   90.00
#
_symmetry.space_group_name_H-M   'P 1'
#
loop_
_entity.id
_entity.type
_entity.pdbx_description
1 polymer ?
#
loop_
_entity_poly.entity_id
_entity_poly.type
_entity_poly.pdbx_seq_one_letter_code
_entity_poly.pdbx_strand_id
1 'polypeptide(L)'
;MRTVIIFCLCLFTFTVQAQDDVNYTYMDSLFQQLPEVLVKGERPVVKAERGKLIYDLPRMVERLPVNNAYEAVKELPGIVEQDGNLTLGGRGITVVINGKVSTLDKEDLRTVLENTPVSRLEKAEIMYAAPARYRIRGAMVNVILKSNIGQKPALSGEVAAMYEQSRREDIAGRGNLLYTSRRFSADVMYSYGFKHTTFGLDKQSWHTMAGEVHELDLKTECKN
;
A
#
# COMPACT_ATOMS: atom_id res chain seq x y z
N MET A 1 41.29 20.81 -85.84
CA MET A 1 40.75 21.42 -84.58
C MET A 1 39.42 20.83 -84.10
N ARG A 2 38.46 20.49 -84.97
CA ARG A 2 37.15 19.91 -84.57
C ARG A 2 37.21 18.53 -83.94
N THR A 3 38.22 17.67 -84.37
CA THR A 3 38.37 16.32 -83.84
C THR A 3 39.00 16.30 -82.42
N VAL A 4 39.84 17.28 -82.11
CA VAL A 4 40.47 17.38 -80.74
C VAL A 4 39.46 17.85 -79.72
N ILE A 5 38.52 18.70 -80.09
CA ILE A 5 37.44 19.17 -79.19
C ILE A 5 36.47 18.03 -78.85
N ILE A 6 36.16 17.17 -79.80
CA ILE A 6 35.27 15.99 -79.49
C ILE A 6 35.98 14.99 -78.62
N PHE A 7 37.30 14.79 -78.74
CA PHE A 7 38.08 13.91 -77.87
C PHE A 7 38.22 14.40 -76.42
N CYS A 8 38.36 15.74 -76.26
CA CYS A 8 38.33 16.36 -74.94
C CYS A 8 36.96 16.29 -74.27
N LEU A 9 35.83 16.38 -75.08
CA LEU A 9 34.48 16.28 -74.49
C LEU A 9 34.17 14.86 -74.04
N CYS A 10 34.69 13.80 -74.66
CA CYS A 10 34.52 12.42 -74.24
C CYS A 10 35.30 12.06 -73.00
N LEU A 11 36.42 12.74 -72.72
CA LEU A 11 37.19 12.52 -71.48
C LEU A 11 36.57 13.14 -70.24
N PHE A 12 35.60 14.06 -70.40
CA PHE A 12 34.93 14.72 -69.27
C PHE A 12 33.71 13.96 -68.75
N THR A 13 33.29 12.91 -69.44
CA THR A 13 32.12 12.11 -69.04
C THR A 13 32.45 10.91 -68.16
N PHE A 14 33.73 10.68 -67.81
CA PHE A 14 34.12 9.53 -67.00
C PHE A 14 34.40 9.82 -65.50
N THR A 15 34.10 11.01 -65.01
CA THR A 15 34.41 11.38 -63.60
C THR A 15 33.13 11.61 -62.73
N VAL A 16 32.01 10.98 -63.04
CA VAL A 16 30.87 10.99 -62.11
C VAL A 16 30.47 9.55 -61.82
N GLN A 17 31.32 8.86 -61.08
CA GLN A 17 30.93 7.68 -60.31
C GLN A 17 31.73 7.65 -59.01
N ALA A 18 31.40 8.57 -58.15
CA ALA A 18 31.67 8.40 -56.73
C ALA A 18 30.38 8.87 -56.01
N GLN A 19 29.35 8.08 -56.14
CA GLN A 19 28.33 8.04 -55.10
C GLN A 19 28.79 6.94 -54.15
N ASP A 20 29.33 7.36 -52.99
CA ASP A 20 29.37 6.52 -51.82
C ASP A 20 27.95 6.07 -51.55
N ASP A 21 27.63 4.83 -51.89
CA ASP A 21 26.50 4.13 -51.31
C ASP A 21 26.76 4.07 -49.81
N VAL A 22 26.30 5.08 -49.13
CA VAL A 22 26.18 5.03 -47.66
C VAL A 22 25.34 3.80 -47.40
N ASN A 23 26.03 2.81 -46.86
CA ASN A 23 25.51 1.46 -46.71
C ASN A 23 24.38 1.48 -45.66
N TYR A 24 23.19 1.91 -46.05
CA TYR A 24 21.98 1.92 -45.22
C TYR A 24 21.70 0.53 -44.61
N THR A 25 22.18 -0.55 -45.25
CA THR A 25 22.09 -1.89 -44.74
C THR A 25 22.87 -2.09 -43.43
N TYR A 26 23.98 -1.36 -43.24
CA TYR A 26 24.76 -1.44 -42.01
C TYR A 26 24.06 -0.75 -40.83
N MET A 27 23.40 0.35 -41.09
CA MET A 27 22.59 1.05 -40.09
C MET A 27 21.36 0.23 -39.71
N ASP A 28 20.71 -0.40 -40.66
CA ASP A 28 19.53 -1.24 -40.42
C ASP A 28 19.88 -2.50 -39.62
N SER A 29 21.05 -3.10 -39.85
CA SER A 29 21.54 -4.24 -39.06
C SER A 29 21.92 -3.85 -37.64
N LEU A 30 22.36 -2.60 -37.41
CA LEU A 30 22.66 -2.07 -36.07
C LEU A 30 21.38 -1.84 -35.27
N PHE A 31 20.31 -1.37 -35.91
CA PHE A 31 19.00 -1.22 -35.27
C PHE A 31 18.35 -2.57 -34.92
N GLN A 32 18.60 -3.61 -35.72
CA GLN A 32 18.12 -4.96 -35.41
C GLN A 32 18.85 -5.64 -34.24
N GLN A 33 20.05 -5.16 -33.88
CA GLN A 33 20.81 -5.69 -32.74
C GLN A 33 20.51 -4.98 -31.40
N LEU A 34 19.71 -3.92 -31.42
CA LEU A 34 19.25 -3.33 -30.16
C LEU A 34 18.30 -4.31 -29.49
N PRO A 35 18.61 -4.78 -28.28
CA PRO A 35 17.67 -5.63 -27.58
C PRO A 35 16.37 -4.85 -27.39
N GLU A 36 15.27 -5.47 -27.79
CA GLU A 36 13.94 -4.93 -27.54
C GLU A 36 13.82 -4.63 -26.04
N VAL A 37 13.93 -3.37 -25.67
CA VAL A 37 13.74 -2.95 -24.28
C VAL A 37 12.27 -3.09 -23.99
N LEU A 38 11.87 -4.27 -23.54
CA LEU A 38 10.53 -4.52 -23.05
C LEU A 38 10.32 -3.68 -21.77
N VAL A 39 9.88 -2.45 -21.93
CA VAL A 39 9.47 -1.61 -20.82
C VAL A 39 8.17 -2.21 -20.28
N LYS A 40 8.28 -3.17 -19.35
CA LYS A 40 7.15 -3.58 -18.54
C LYS A 40 6.75 -2.38 -17.68
N GLY A 41 5.79 -1.61 -18.14
CA GLY A 41 5.19 -0.56 -17.36
C GLY A 41 4.49 -1.18 -16.16
N GLU A 42 5.15 -1.20 -15.01
CA GLU A 42 4.48 -1.56 -13.77
C GLU A 42 3.44 -0.49 -13.44
N ARG A 43 2.24 -0.93 -13.08
CA ARG A 43 1.21 0.01 -12.61
C ARG A 43 1.74 0.69 -11.35
N PRO A 44 1.66 2.01 -11.24
CA PRO A 44 2.11 2.71 -10.04
C PRO A 44 1.31 2.24 -8.83
N VAL A 45 2.02 2.03 -7.70
CA VAL A 45 1.39 1.66 -6.42
C VAL A 45 0.50 2.78 -5.89
N VAL A 46 0.81 4.03 -6.25
CA VAL A 46 0.07 5.22 -5.84
C VAL A 46 -0.34 6.06 -7.04
N LYS A 47 -1.56 6.61 -7.02
CA LYS A 47 -2.08 7.58 -7.98
C LYS A 47 -2.66 8.78 -7.25
N ALA A 48 -2.41 9.97 -7.76
CA ALA A 48 -3.05 11.20 -7.27
C ALA A 48 -4.21 11.57 -8.21
N GLU A 49 -5.41 11.64 -7.68
CA GLU A 49 -6.61 12.02 -8.44
C GLU A 49 -7.51 12.96 -7.62
N ARG A 50 -7.86 14.11 -8.19
CA ARG A 50 -8.88 15.03 -7.64
C ARG A 50 -8.76 15.29 -6.14
N GLY A 51 -7.53 15.52 -5.64
CA GLY A 51 -7.27 15.82 -4.23
C GLY A 51 -7.26 14.62 -3.29
N LYS A 52 -7.20 13.39 -3.83
CA LYS A 52 -7.00 12.16 -3.09
C LYS A 52 -5.79 11.38 -3.60
N LEU A 53 -5.13 10.67 -2.72
CA LEU A 53 -4.09 9.69 -3.03
C LEU A 53 -4.73 8.31 -2.98
N ILE A 54 -4.58 7.55 -4.06
CA ILE A 54 -5.14 6.20 -4.19
C ILE A 54 -3.98 5.22 -4.17
N TYR A 55 -3.95 4.34 -3.19
CA TYR A 55 -2.95 3.30 -3.02
C TYR A 55 -3.54 1.93 -3.38
N ASP A 56 -2.82 1.17 -4.22
CA ASP A 56 -3.10 -0.24 -4.48
C ASP A 56 -2.60 -1.05 -3.28
N LEU A 57 -3.49 -1.36 -2.33
CA LEU A 57 -3.13 -2.02 -1.08
C LEU A 57 -2.51 -3.40 -1.30
N PRO A 58 -3.06 -4.31 -2.11
CA PRO A 58 -2.46 -5.62 -2.34
C PRO A 58 -1.00 -5.54 -2.78
N ARG A 59 -0.68 -4.64 -3.69
CA ARG A 59 0.69 -4.46 -4.18
C ARG A 59 1.61 -3.80 -3.16
N MET A 60 1.06 -2.85 -2.40
CA MET A 60 1.84 -2.13 -1.39
C MET A 60 2.30 -3.06 -0.27
N VAL A 61 1.43 -3.99 0.15
CA VAL A 61 1.73 -4.89 1.28
C VAL A 61 2.27 -6.25 0.86
N GLU A 62 2.45 -6.52 -0.43
CA GLU A 62 2.88 -7.82 -0.97
C GLU A 62 4.16 -8.37 -0.32
N ARG A 63 5.06 -7.47 0.09
CA ARG A 63 6.36 -7.81 0.70
C ARG A 63 6.42 -7.51 2.20
N LEU A 64 5.31 -7.12 2.79
CA LEU A 64 5.22 -6.75 4.20
C LEU A 64 4.53 -7.87 4.99
N PRO A 65 4.91 -8.10 6.25
CA PRO A 65 4.28 -9.10 7.11
C PRO A 65 2.94 -8.58 7.67
N VAL A 66 2.01 -8.26 6.77
CA VAL A 66 0.70 -7.67 7.07
C VAL A 66 -0.38 -8.73 6.89
N ASN A 67 -1.21 -8.94 7.90
CA ASN A 67 -2.22 -10.00 7.93
C ASN A 67 -3.66 -9.48 7.87
N ASN A 68 -3.89 -8.22 8.17
CA ASN A 68 -5.22 -7.64 8.28
C ASN A 68 -5.28 -6.20 7.72
N ALA A 69 -6.51 -5.69 7.60
CA ALA A 69 -6.72 -4.36 7.04
C ALA A 69 -6.19 -3.24 7.94
N TYR A 70 -6.20 -3.42 9.26
CA TYR A 70 -5.69 -2.42 10.19
C TYR A 70 -4.18 -2.22 10.02
N GLU A 71 -3.43 -3.32 9.98
CA GLU A 71 -1.99 -3.30 9.70
C GLU A 71 -1.69 -2.70 8.32
N ALA A 72 -2.47 -3.08 7.29
CA ALA A 72 -2.31 -2.51 5.95
C ALA A 72 -2.54 -0.99 5.91
N VAL A 73 -3.47 -0.47 6.71
CA VAL A 73 -3.70 0.97 6.82
C VAL A 73 -2.56 1.68 7.55
N LYS A 74 -1.94 1.04 8.53
CA LYS A 74 -0.75 1.59 9.24
C LYS A 74 0.46 1.76 8.33
N GLU A 75 0.59 0.89 7.33
CA GLU A 75 1.68 0.96 6.34
C GLU A 75 1.49 2.08 5.31
N LEU A 76 0.33 2.74 5.27
CA LEU A 76 0.10 3.86 4.36
C LEU A 76 1.00 5.05 4.71
N PRO A 77 1.67 5.68 3.72
CA PRO A 77 2.56 6.80 3.96
C PRO A 77 1.90 7.96 4.71
N GLY A 78 2.55 8.37 5.79
CA GLY A 78 2.11 9.47 6.64
C GLY A 78 1.09 9.09 7.71
N ILE A 79 0.65 7.83 7.75
CA ILE A 79 -0.18 7.32 8.84
C ILE A 79 0.71 6.80 9.96
N VAL A 80 0.39 7.20 11.17
CA VAL A 80 1.08 6.77 12.40
C VAL A 80 0.03 6.44 13.44
N GLU A 81 0.26 5.38 14.19
CA GLU A 81 -0.55 5.05 15.37
C GLU A 81 0.02 5.77 16.59
N GLN A 82 -0.82 6.55 17.26
CA GLN A 82 -0.49 7.23 18.51
C GLN A 82 -1.61 6.97 19.52
N ASP A 83 -1.25 6.42 20.68
CA ASP A 83 -2.20 6.10 21.76
C ASP A 83 -3.42 5.30 21.26
N GLY A 84 -3.18 4.29 20.41
CA GLY A 84 -4.23 3.46 19.82
C GLY A 84 -5.09 4.13 18.75
N ASN A 85 -4.78 5.39 18.38
CA ASN A 85 -5.48 6.12 17.34
C ASN A 85 -4.61 6.30 16.10
N LEU A 86 -5.23 6.16 14.92
CA LEU A 86 -4.54 6.45 13.66
C LEU A 86 -4.53 7.97 13.40
N THR A 87 -3.36 8.48 13.04
CA THR A 87 -3.14 9.89 12.72
C THR A 87 -2.49 10.02 11.35
N LEU A 88 -2.74 11.13 10.65
CA LEU A 88 -2.10 11.51 9.40
C LEU A 88 -1.46 12.89 9.58
N GLY A 89 -0.13 12.95 9.52
CA GLY A 89 0.60 14.19 9.77
C GLY A 89 0.30 14.79 11.14
N GLY A 90 0.17 13.96 12.19
CA GLY A 90 -0.11 14.39 13.56
C GLY A 90 -1.57 14.78 13.83
N ARG A 91 -2.49 14.59 12.88
CA ARG A 91 -3.92 14.85 13.05
C ARG A 91 -4.71 13.56 13.01
N GLY A 92 -5.66 13.39 13.92
CA GLY A 92 -6.55 12.23 13.91
C GLY A 92 -7.29 12.08 12.59
N ILE A 93 -7.42 10.85 12.13
CA ILE A 93 -8.13 10.53 10.89
C ILE A 93 -9.43 9.80 11.17
N THR A 94 -10.37 9.94 10.24
CA THR A 94 -11.56 9.09 10.21
C THR A 94 -11.38 8.01 9.15
N VAL A 95 -11.52 6.76 9.56
CA VAL A 95 -11.51 5.63 8.62
C VAL A 95 -12.92 5.36 8.13
N VAL A 96 -13.05 5.16 6.84
CA VAL A 96 -14.30 4.92 6.11
C VAL A 96 -14.14 3.62 5.33
N ILE A 97 -15.17 2.80 5.28
CA ILE A 97 -15.13 1.52 4.55
C ILE A 97 -16.11 1.59 3.38
N ASN A 98 -15.62 1.28 2.17
CA ASN A 98 -16.41 1.31 0.93
C ASN A 98 -17.20 2.62 0.73
N GLY A 99 -16.61 3.77 1.12
CA GLY A 99 -17.23 5.06 1.00
C GLY A 99 -18.36 5.33 1.97
N LYS A 100 -18.58 4.47 2.97
CA LYS A 100 -19.58 4.65 4.02
C LYS A 100 -18.89 5.01 5.33
N VAL A 101 -19.32 6.10 5.93
CA VAL A 101 -18.88 6.49 7.28
C VAL A 101 -19.44 5.47 8.26
N SER A 102 -18.56 4.85 9.03
CA SER A 102 -18.98 3.92 10.07
C SER A 102 -19.65 4.68 11.22
N THR A 103 -20.72 4.12 11.75
CA THR A 103 -21.35 4.57 13.00
C THR A 103 -20.74 3.88 14.22
N LEU A 104 -19.83 2.92 13.98
CA LEU A 104 -19.07 2.23 15.02
C LEU A 104 -18.13 3.20 15.73
N ASP A 105 -17.86 2.98 16.98
CA ASP A 105 -16.82 3.70 17.68
C ASP A 105 -15.42 3.30 17.15
N LYS A 106 -14.37 3.91 17.68
CA LYS A 106 -13.02 3.68 17.15
C LYS A 106 -12.50 2.28 17.44
N GLU A 107 -12.87 1.71 18.59
CA GLU A 107 -12.42 0.38 19.02
C GLU A 107 -13.12 -0.71 18.22
N ASP A 108 -14.43 -0.58 18.02
CA ASP A 108 -15.21 -1.47 17.19
C ASP A 108 -14.75 -1.42 15.73
N LEU A 109 -14.49 -0.22 15.20
CA LEU A 109 -13.96 -0.05 13.85
C LEU A 109 -12.57 -0.68 13.70
N ARG A 110 -11.70 -0.52 14.69
CA ARG A 110 -10.40 -1.20 14.76
C ARG A 110 -10.59 -2.71 14.72
N THR A 111 -11.46 -3.25 15.56
CA THR A 111 -11.76 -4.68 15.60
C THR A 111 -12.25 -5.20 14.25
N VAL A 112 -13.12 -4.46 13.56
CA VAL A 112 -13.58 -4.81 12.20
C VAL A 112 -12.41 -4.85 11.21
N LEU A 113 -11.51 -3.86 11.27
CA LEU A 113 -10.34 -3.82 10.38
C LEU A 113 -9.33 -4.92 10.70
N GLU A 114 -9.09 -5.22 11.98
CA GLU A 114 -8.22 -6.31 12.41
C GLU A 114 -8.75 -7.68 11.99
N ASN A 115 -10.07 -7.85 11.95
CA ASN A 115 -10.72 -9.07 11.48
C ASN A 115 -10.90 -9.13 9.96
N THR A 116 -10.60 -8.06 9.23
CA THR A 116 -10.69 -8.03 7.78
C THR A 116 -9.34 -8.48 7.19
N PRO A 117 -9.27 -9.63 6.48
CA PRO A 117 -8.01 -10.12 5.92
C PRO A 117 -7.52 -9.25 4.76
N VAL A 118 -6.21 -9.21 4.57
CA VAL A 118 -5.54 -8.46 3.48
C VAL A 118 -6.06 -8.90 2.11
N SER A 119 -6.38 -10.17 1.93
CA SER A 119 -6.90 -10.73 0.68
C SER A 119 -8.16 -10.02 0.17
N ARG A 120 -8.94 -9.43 1.06
CA ARG A 120 -10.16 -8.66 0.75
C ARG A 120 -9.92 -7.21 0.37
N LEU A 121 -8.72 -6.69 0.60
CA LEU A 121 -8.40 -5.32 0.28
C LEU A 121 -8.27 -5.12 -1.23
N GLU A 122 -8.74 -3.99 -1.74
CA GLU A 122 -8.56 -3.55 -3.12
C GLU A 122 -7.64 -2.32 -3.15
N LYS A 123 -8.04 -1.25 -2.49
CA LYS A 123 -7.30 0.01 -2.46
C LYS A 123 -7.64 0.84 -1.23
N ALA A 124 -6.77 1.81 -0.91
CA ALA A 124 -7.05 2.86 0.05
C ALA A 124 -7.00 4.23 -0.62
N GLU A 125 -7.92 5.11 -0.24
CA GLU A 125 -7.95 6.48 -0.70
C GLU A 125 -7.69 7.41 0.50
N ILE A 126 -6.58 8.13 0.48
CA ILE A 126 -6.23 9.12 1.50
C ILE A 126 -6.70 10.50 1.04
N MET A 127 -7.44 11.18 1.88
CA MET A 127 -7.88 12.55 1.67
C MET A 127 -7.50 13.41 2.88
N TYR A 128 -6.66 14.42 2.66
CA TYR A 128 -6.24 15.36 3.71
C TYR A 128 -7.38 16.29 4.15
N ALA A 129 -8.35 16.50 3.28
CA ALA A 129 -9.58 17.19 3.56
C ALA A 129 -10.75 16.32 3.07
N ALA A 130 -11.56 15.85 3.99
CA ALA A 130 -12.72 15.03 3.65
C ALA A 130 -13.73 15.85 2.83
N PRO A 131 -14.25 15.31 1.71
CA PRO A 131 -15.33 15.94 0.97
C PRO A 131 -16.59 16.16 1.85
N ALA A 132 -17.30 17.25 1.65
CA ALA A 132 -18.46 17.63 2.45
C ALA A 132 -19.56 16.55 2.51
N ARG A 133 -19.67 15.71 1.48
CA ARG A 133 -20.62 14.58 1.42
C ARG A 133 -20.48 13.59 2.57
N TYR A 134 -19.27 13.45 3.13
CA TYR A 134 -19.01 12.54 4.25
C TYR A 134 -19.33 13.14 5.61
N ARG A 135 -19.57 14.47 5.70
CA ARG A 135 -19.82 15.21 6.95
C ARG A 135 -18.72 15.00 8.00
N ILE A 136 -17.50 14.73 7.55
CA ILE A 136 -16.31 14.54 8.37
C ILE A 136 -15.48 15.81 8.34
N ARG A 137 -14.92 16.21 9.47
CA ARG A 137 -13.94 17.30 9.55
C ARG A 137 -12.54 16.71 9.61
N GLY A 138 -11.62 17.23 8.78
CA GLY A 138 -10.22 16.83 8.78
C GLY A 138 -9.89 15.76 7.72
N ALA A 139 -8.87 14.97 8.00
CA ALA A 139 -8.39 13.94 7.10
C ALA A 139 -9.21 12.65 7.23
N MET A 140 -9.29 11.91 6.12
CA MET A 140 -9.96 10.62 6.10
C MET A 140 -9.19 9.61 5.25
N VAL A 141 -9.34 8.34 5.60
CA VAL A 141 -8.87 7.20 4.82
C VAL A 141 -10.06 6.32 4.48
N ASN A 142 -10.30 6.13 3.19
CA ASN A 142 -11.36 5.25 2.72
C ASN A 142 -10.74 3.93 2.27
N VAL A 143 -10.99 2.88 3.01
CA VAL A 143 -10.57 1.51 2.69
C VAL A 143 -11.63 0.89 1.79
N ILE A 144 -11.22 0.48 0.60
CA ILE A 144 -12.10 -0.15 -0.38
C ILE A 144 -11.79 -1.64 -0.40
N LEU A 145 -12.82 -2.41 -0.12
CA LEU A 145 -12.79 -3.86 -0.13
C LEU A 145 -13.21 -4.38 -1.51
N LYS A 146 -12.60 -5.47 -1.95
CA LYS A 146 -13.00 -6.17 -3.17
C LYS A 146 -14.48 -6.53 -3.13
N SER A 147 -15.20 -6.16 -4.16
CA SER A 147 -16.61 -6.50 -4.31
C SER A 147 -16.76 -7.59 -5.34
N ASN A 148 -17.32 -8.71 -4.92
CA ASN A 148 -17.67 -9.82 -5.80
C ASN A 148 -19.14 -9.77 -6.25
N ILE A 149 -19.83 -8.65 -6.00
CA ILE A 149 -21.23 -8.46 -6.40
C ILE A 149 -21.31 -8.49 -7.93
N GLY A 150 -22.22 -9.30 -8.46
CA GLY A 150 -22.38 -9.48 -9.91
C GLY A 150 -21.66 -10.70 -10.51
N GLN A 151 -20.80 -11.34 -9.75
CA GLN A 151 -20.16 -12.60 -10.13
C GLN A 151 -21.08 -13.82 -9.84
N LYS A 152 -20.63 -15.02 -10.24
CA LYS A 152 -21.34 -16.26 -9.89
C LYS A 152 -21.40 -16.39 -8.36
N PRO A 153 -22.46 -17.00 -7.80
CA PRO A 153 -22.53 -17.27 -6.38
C PRO A 153 -21.27 -18.00 -5.91
N ALA A 154 -20.63 -17.48 -4.89
CA ALA A 154 -19.40 -18.01 -4.34
C ALA A 154 -19.44 -17.93 -2.81
N LEU A 155 -18.89 -18.94 -2.17
CA LEU A 155 -18.63 -18.99 -0.75
C LEU A 155 -17.10 -18.98 -0.58
N SER A 156 -16.59 -18.04 0.17
CA SER A 156 -15.18 -17.96 0.53
C SER A 156 -15.04 -17.80 2.03
N GLY A 157 -14.02 -18.41 2.60
CA GLY A 157 -13.74 -18.31 4.04
C GLY A 157 -12.26 -18.32 4.30
N GLU A 158 -11.89 -17.72 5.41
CA GLU A 158 -10.52 -17.68 5.91
C GLU A 158 -10.53 -17.95 7.40
N VAL A 159 -9.60 -18.76 7.85
CA VAL A 159 -9.34 -19.01 9.28
C VAL A 159 -7.91 -18.62 9.55
N ALA A 160 -7.68 -17.80 10.54
CA ALA A 160 -6.36 -17.42 11.00
C ALA A 160 -6.23 -17.68 12.50
N ALA A 161 -5.07 -18.20 12.90
CA ALA A 161 -4.69 -18.35 14.28
C ALA A 161 -3.41 -17.58 14.53
N MET A 162 -3.37 -16.86 15.63
CA MET A 162 -2.21 -16.10 16.07
C MET A 162 -1.77 -16.63 17.45
N TYR A 163 -0.49 -16.89 17.55
CA TYR A 163 0.17 -17.23 18.81
C TYR A 163 1.28 -16.23 19.04
N GLU A 164 1.22 -15.54 20.13
CA GLU A 164 2.25 -14.59 20.56
C GLU A 164 2.84 -15.03 21.89
N GLN A 165 4.13 -15.28 21.91
CA GLN A 165 4.87 -15.62 23.11
C GLN A 165 5.68 -14.41 23.59
N SER A 166 5.18 -13.77 24.63
CA SER A 166 5.90 -12.72 25.35
C SER A 166 6.30 -13.25 26.74
N ARG A 167 5.95 -12.56 27.80
CA ARG A 167 6.08 -13.11 29.17
C ARG A 167 5.00 -14.14 29.52
N ARG A 168 3.89 -14.11 28.79
CA ARG A 168 2.78 -15.08 28.83
C ARG A 168 2.36 -15.39 27.41
N GLU A 169 1.66 -16.50 27.28
CA GLU A 169 1.15 -16.97 25.99
C GLU A 169 -0.17 -16.27 25.68
N ASP A 170 -0.21 -15.56 24.56
CA ASP A 170 -1.44 -14.97 24.02
C ASP A 170 -1.86 -15.78 22.79
N ILE A 171 -3.10 -16.23 22.78
CA ILE A 171 -3.67 -17.02 21.69
C ILE A 171 -4.90 -16.29 21.16
N ALA A 172 -4.94 -16.08 19.87
CA ALA A 172 -6.10 -15.53 19.19
C ALA A 172 -6.44 -16.34 17.94
N GLY A 173 -7.71 -16.52 17.71
CA GLY A 173 -8.23 -17.15 16.49
C GLY A 173 -9.30 -16.28 15.86
N ARG A 174 -9.32 -16.21 14.54
CA ARG A 174 -10.37 -15.54 13.79
C ARG A 174 -10.83 -16.39 12.64
N GLY A 175 -12.12 -16.32 12.35
CA GLY A 175 -12.75 -16.94 11.19
C GLY A 175 -13.60 -15.92 10.46
N ASN A 176 -13.55 -15.98 9.15
CA ASN A 176 -14.32 -15.13 8.27
C ASN A 176 -15.01 -15.99 7.22
N LEU A 177 -16.29 -15.76 6.97
CA LEU A 177 -17.07 -16.44 5.96
C LEU A 177 -17.83 -15.42 5.12
N LEU A 178 -17.48 -15.31 3.85
CA LEU A 178 -18.11 -14.41 2.90
C LEU A 178 -18.94 -15.22 1.89
N TYR A 179 -20.24 -15.01 1.90
CA TYR A 179 -21.13 -15.47 0.84
C TYR A 179 -21.45 -14.33 -0.11
N THR A 180 -21.23 -14.55 -1.38
CA THR A 180 -21.53 -13.57 -2.43
C THR A 180 -22.51 -14.14 -3.44
N SER A 181 -23.54 -13.37 -3.78
CA SER A 181 -24.53 -13.67 -4.81
C SER A 181 -24.65 -12.48 -5.76
N ARG A 182 -25.36 -12.65 -6.88
CA ARG A 182 -25.63 -11.57 -7.83
C ARG A 182 -26.31 -10.35 -7.23
N ARG A 183 -27.11 -10.53 -6.18
CA ARG A 183 -27.97 -9.49 -5.60
C ARG A 183 -27.50 -9.00 -4.23
N PHE A 184 -26.79 -9.85 -3.48
CA PHE A 184 -26.34 -9.53 -2.13
C PHE A 184 -25.05 -10.25 -1.79
N SER A 185 -24.35 -9.72 -0.82
CA SER A 185 -23.24 -10.38 -0.13
C SER A 185 -23.50 -10.35 1.36
N ALA A 186 -23.19 -11.45 2.04
CA ALA A 186 -23.24 -11.58 3.49
C ALA A 186 -21.86 -11.97 3.99
N ASP A 187 -21.43 -11.34 5.05
CA ASP A 187 -20.13 -11.55 5.67
C ASP A 187 -20.32 -11.83 7.15
N VAL A 188 -19.77 -12.93 7.61
CA VAL A 188 -19.77 -13.32 9.02
C VAL A 188 -18.33 -13.40 9.48
N MET A 189 -18.00 -12.60 10.47
CA MET A 189 -16.70 -12.59 11.11
C MET A 189 -16.85 -13.04 12.57
N TYR A 190 -15.98 -13.93 12.99
CA TYR A 190 -15.88 -14.37 14.37
C TYR A 190 -14.42 -14.31 14.81
N SER A 191 -14.18 -13.69 15.94
CA SER A 191 -12.86 -13.68 16.56
C SER A 191 -12.95 -14.05 18.02
N TYR A 192 -11.98 -14.82 18.46
CA TYR A 192 -11.80 -15.20 19.85
C TYR A 192 -10.33 -15.03 20.21
N GLY A 193 -10.05 -14.33 21.28
CA GLY A 193 -8.69 -14.12 21.76
C GLY A 193 -8.60 -14.16 23.27
N PHE A 194 -7.52 -14.77 23.76
CA PHE A 194 -7.11 -14.73 25.15
C PHE A 194 -5.85 -13.88 25.22
N LYS A 195 -5.97 -12.68 25.80
CA LYS A 195 -4.86 -11.75 25.94
C LYS A 195 -4.63 -11.46 27.41
N HIS A 196 -3.46 -11.77 27.89
CA HIS A 196 -3.05 -11.41 29.25
C HIS A 196 -2.37 -10.04 29.22
N THR A 197 -3.04 -9.03 29.72
CA THR A 197 -2.45 -7.70 29.84
C THR A 197 -1.79 -7.58 31.22
N THR A 198 -0.46 -7.52 31.26
CA THR A 198 0.30 -7.22 32.47
C THR A 198 0.90 -5.83 32.31
N PHE A 199 0.43 -4.88 33.06
CA PHE A 199 1.07 -3.57 33.19
C PHE A 199 2.08 -3.63 34.34
N GLY A 200 3.36 -3.52 34.00
CA GLY A 200 4.41 -3.30 35.00
C GLY A 200 5.05 -1.93 34.76
N LEU A 201 4.98 -1.05 35.70
CA LEU A 201 5.73 0.20 35.70
C LEU A 201 6.89 0.09 36.67
N ASP A 202 8.10 -0.04 36.13
CA ASP A 202 9.35 0.07 36.91
C ASP A 202 9.90 1.49 36.71
N LYS A 203 9.79 2.34 37.73
CA LYS A 203 10.29 3.71 37.69
C LYS A 203 11.34 3.90 38.77
N GLN A 204 12.59 4.04 38.35
CA GLN A 204 13.68 4.48 39.21
C GLN A 204 13.87 5.99 39.04
N SER A 205 13.85 6.71 40.12
CA SER A 205 14.16 8.14 40.13
C SER A 205 15.13 8.50 41.24
N TRP A 206 16.14 9.27 40.91
CA TRP A 206 17.12 9.80 41.85
C TRP A 206 16.83 11.27 42.13
N HIS A 207 16.64 11.62 43.37
CA HIS A 207 16.44 13.00 43.80
C HIS A 207 17.59 13.40 44.71
N THR A 208 18.26 14.50 44.39
CA THR A 208 19.31 15.08 45.26
C THR A 208 18.66 16.15 46.11
N MET A 209 18.54 15.89 47.41
CA MET A 209 18.12 16.91 48.42
C MET A 209 19.25 17.15 49.39
N ALA A 210 19.60 18.42 49.59
CA ALA A 210 20.63 18.86 50.54
C ALA A 210 22.00 18.17 50.41
N GLY A 211 22.36 17.72 49.20
CA GLY A 211 23.66 17.07 48.93
C GLY A 211 23.63 15.56 49.12
N GLU A 212 22.54 14.97 49.52
CA GLU A 212 22.35 13.52 49.59
C GLU A 212 21.47 13.03 48.44
N VAL A 213 21.84 11.89 47.84
CA VAL A 213 21.13 11.25 46.75
C VAL A 213 20.13 10.25 47.33
N HIS A 214 18.85 10.50 47.14
CA HIS A 214 17.77 9.59 47.50
C HIS A 214 17.31 8.82 46.27
N GLU A 215 17.36 7.51 46.32
CA GLU A 215 16.86 6.60 45.31
C GLU A 215 15.42 6.20 45.70
N LEU A 216 14.51 6.45 44.76
CA LEU A 216 13.11 6.05 44.88
C LEU A 216 12.83 4.97 43.83
N ASP A 217 12.56 3.76 44.32
CA ASP A 217 12.21 2.61 43.48
C ASP A 217 10.71 2.34 43.58
N LEU A 218 9.99 2.63 42.50
CA LEU A 218 8.54 2.44 42.45
C LEU A 218 8.23 1.27 41.53
N LYS A 219 7.82 0.16 42.10
CA LYS A 219 7.43 -1.04 41.36
C LYS A 219 5.93 -1.26 41.48
N THR A 220 5.22 -1.09 40.37
CA THR A 220 3.76 -1.31 40.31
C THR A 220 3.47 -2.45 39.36
N GLU A 221 2.94 -3.55 39.86
CA GLU A 221 2.40 -4.64 39.06
C GLU A 221 0.86 -4.62 39.15
N CYS A 222 0.17 -4.37 38.07
CA CYS A 222 -1.27 -4.61 37.97
C CYS A 222 -1.52 -5.91 37.20
N LYS A 223 -2.15 -6.89 37.85
CA LYS A 223 -2.61 -8.14 37.25
C LYS A 223 -4.11 -8.03 37.04
N ASN A 224 -4.53 -8.16 35.80
CA ASN A 224 -5.94 -8.38 35.42
C ASN A 224 -6.08 -9.77 34.82
#